data_93c374163a129a4dd2a22cf5a7c273cb
#
_entry.id   93c374163a129a4dd2a22cf5a7c273cb
#
_cell.length_a   1.000
_cell.length_b   1.000
_cell.length_c   1.000
_cell.angle_alpha   90.00
_cell.angle_beta   90.00
_cell.angle_gamma   90.00
#
_symmetry.space_group_name_H-M   'P 1'
#
loop_
_entity.id
_entity.type
_entity.pdbx_description
1 polymer ?
#
loop_
_entity_poly.entity_id
_entity_poly.type
_entity_poly.pdbx_seq_one_letter_code
_entity_poly.pdbx_strand_id
1 'polypeptide(L)' 'MIVVNLDVMMAKRKVSLTDLAERVDLTPANLSILKTGKARAVRFSTLERICKELDCQPADIIEYKEGDVYE' A
#
# COMPACT_ATOMS: atom_id res chain seq x y z
N MET A 1 -11.63 -4.14 10.82
CA MET A 1 -11.05 -2.95 10.17
C MET A 1 -10.13 -3.34 9.02
N ILE A 2 -9.92 -2.45 8.12
CA ILE A 2 -8.97 -2.68 7.02
C ILE A 2 -7.58 -2.24 7.47
N VAL A 3 -6.62 -3.12 7.29
CA VAL A 3 -5.22 -2.88 7.65
C VAL A 3 -4.41 -2.80 6.35
N VAL A 4 -3.53 -1.81 6.28
CA VAL A 4 -2.67 -1.63 5.11
C VAL A 4 -1.27 -2.10 5.45
N ASN A 5 -0.76 -3.03 4.66
CA ASN A 5 0.57 -3.63 4.83
C ASN A 5 1.52 -3.25 3.69
N LEU A 6 1.27 -2.13 3.05
CA LEU A 6 2.10 -1.67 1.93
C LEU A 6 3.55 -1.47 2.35
N ASP A 7 3.77 -0.93 3.54
CA ASP A 7 5.12 -0.74 4.08
C ASP A 7 5.88 -2.06 4.20
N VAL A 8 5.20 -3.12 4.61
CA VAL A 8 5.81 -4.45 4.73
C VAL A 8 6.24 -4.97 3.36
N MET A 9 5.35 -4.84 2.36
CA MET A 9 5.68 -5.28 1.00
C MET A 9 6.80 -4.46 0.37
N MET A 10 6.79 -3.15 0.59
CA MET A 10 7.88 -2.30 0.11
C MET A 10 9.22 -2.74 0.70
N ALA A 11 9.23 -3.04 1.99
CA ALA A 11 10.44 -3.52 2.66
C ALA A 11 10.90 -4.86 2.10
N LYS A 12 9.96 -5.77 1.88
CA LYS A 12 10.26 -7.09 1.31
C LYS A 12 10.88 -6.99 -0.08
N ARG A 13 10.41 -6.05 -0.88
CA ARG A 13 10.91 -5.85 -2.25
C ARG A 13 12.04 -4.83 -2.31
N LYS A 14 12.41 -4.22 -1.19
CA LYS A 14 13.47 -3.21 -1.10
C LYS A 14 13.23 -2.04 -2.06
N VAL A 15 11.99 -1.60 -2.14
CA VAL A 15 11.59 -0.47 -2.98
C VAL A 15 11.30 0.73 -2.08
N SER A 16 11.92 1.87 -2.40
CA SER A 16 11.71 3.10 -1.63
C SER A 16 10.37 3.74 -1.97
N LEU A 17 9.92 4.62 -1.07
CA LEU A 17 8.68 5.37 -1.28
C LEU A 17 8.74 6.18 -2.57
N THR A 18 9.85 6.87 -2.80
CA THR A 18 10.03 7.71 -3.97
C THR A 18 9.99 6.88 -5.26
N ASP A 19 10.69 5.77 -5.27
CA ASP A 19 10.70 4.89 -6.44
C ASP A 19 9.33 4.32 -6.74
N LEU A 20 8.63 3.84 -5.73
CA LEU A 20 7.31 3.26 -5.94
C LEU A 20 6.32 4.34 -6.41
N ALA A 21 6.36 5.52 -5.81
CA ALA A 21 5.48 6.62 -6.20
C ALA A 21 5.64 6.94 -7.68
N GLU A 22 6.88 7.02 -8.15
CA GLU A 22 7.17 7.27 -9.56
C GLU A 22 6.60 6.18 -10.45
N ARG A 23 6.78 4.92 -10.07
CA ARG A 23 6.33 3.77 -10.86
C ARG A 23 4.82 3.64 -10.94
N VAL A 24 4.10 4.10 -9.92
CA VAL A 24 2.63 3.98 -9.88
C VAL A 24 1.93 5.29 -10.16
N ASP A 25 2.68 6.29 -10.60
CA ASP A 25 2.13 7.60 -10.99
C ASP A 25 1.37 8.29 -9.86
N LEU A 26 1.95 8.25 -8.67
CA LEU A 26 1.45 8.99 -7.51
C LEU A 26 2.54 9.92 -7.00
N THR A 27 2.12 10.96 -6.30
CA THR A 27 3.08 11.77 -5.57
C THR A 27 3.58 11.00 -4.34
N PRO A 28 4.81 11.24 -3.89
CA PRO A 28 5.27 10.62 -2.65
C PRO A 28 4.36 10.89 -1.46
N ALA A 29 3.78 12.10 -1.39
CA ALA A 29 2.86 12.46 -0.32
C ALA A 29 1.61 11.57 -0.35
N ASN A 30 1.01 11.36 -1.52
CA ASN A 30 -0.17 10.52 -1.65
C ASN A 30 0.12 9.05 -1.35
N LEU A 31 1.27 8.57 -1.80
CA LEU A 31 1.67 7.20 -1.50
C LEU A 31 1.95 7.01 -0.01
N SER A 32 2.52 8.03 0.64
CA SER A 32 2.77 8.00 2.08
C SER A 32 1.47 7.90 2.87
N ILE A 33 0.42 8.61 2.43
CA ILE A 33 -0.90 8.55 3.06
C ILE A 33 -1.43 7.11 3.00
N LEU A 34 -1.29 6.46 1.86
CA LEU A 34 -1.71 5.07 1.70
C LEU A 34 -0.85 4.13 2.55
N LYS A 35 0.46 4.31 2.50
CA LYS A 35 1.42 3.48 3.22
C LYS A 35 1.19 3.49 4.73
N THR A 36 0.84 4.65 5.28
CA THR A 36 0.62 4.79 6.72
C THR A 36 -0.77 4.37 7.17
N GLY A 37 -1.61 3.92 6.24
CA GLY A 37 -2.96 3.46 6.56
C GLY A 37 -3.95 4.58 6.79
N LYS A 38 -3.62 5.81 6.42
CA LYS A 38 -4.50 6.97 6.61
C LYS A 38 -5.43 7.22 5.44
N ALA A 39 -5.23 6.53 4.33
CA ALA A 39 -6.10 6.66 3.17
C ALA A 39 -7.47 6.08 3.47
N ARG A 40 -8.51 6.75 2.99
CA ARG A 40 -9.89 6.27 3.14
C ARG A 40 -10.35 5.43 1.97
N ALA A 41 -9.64 5.53 0.86
CA ALA A 41 -9.97 4.81 -0.35
C ALA A 41 -8.71 4.66 -1.20
N VAL A 42 -8.74 3.66 -2.06
CA VAL A 42 -7.71 3.46 -3.07
C VAL A 42 -8.42 3.00 -4.34
N ARG A 43 -8.02 3.56 -5.46
CA ARG A 43 -8.59 3.16 -6.76
C ARG A 43 -8.07 1.78 -7.12
N PHE A 44 -8.91 0.99 -7.76
CA PHE A 44 -8.48 -0.31 -8.24
C PHE A 44 -7.32 -0.19 -9.22
N SER A 45 -7.31 0.84 -10.06
CA SER A 45 -6.21 1.07 -10.99
C SER A 45 -4.88 1.30 -10.27
N THR A 46 -4.90 2.05 -9.16
CA THR A 46 -3.72 2.29 -8.35
C THR A 46 -3.27 0.99 -7.67
N LEU A 47 -4.22 0.27 -7.08
CA LEU A 47 -3.93 -1.01 -6.42
C LEU A 47 -3.31 -2.00 -7.41
N GLU A 48 -3.86 -2.06 -8.62
CA GLU A 48 -3.35 -2.93 -9.68
C GLU A 48 -1.90 -2.59 -10.03
N ARG A 49 -1.58 -1.31 -10.17
CA ARG A 49 -0.21 -0.88 -10.47
C ARG A 49 0.75 -1.22 -9.35
N ILE A 50 0.33 -1.02 -8.11
CA ILE A 50 1.16 -1.37 -6.96
C ILE A 50 1.45 -2.87 -6.96
N CYS A 51 0.44 -3.69 -7.17
CA CYS A 51 0.59 -5.13 -7.24
C CYS A 51 1.57 -5.54 -8.33
N LYS A 52 1.46 -4.90 -9.50
CA LYS A 52 2.36 -5.18 -10.61
C LYS A 52 3.79 -4.82 -10.27
N GLU A 53 4.01 -3.63 -9.72
CA GLU A 53 5.36 -3.15 -9.42
C GLU A 53 6.03 -3.89 -8.28
N LEU A 54 5.24 -4.36 -7.33
CA LEU A 54 5.76 -5.11 -6.18
C LEU A 54 5.65 -6.63 -6.37
N ASP A 55 5.13 -7.06 -7.50
CA ASP A 55 4.93 -8.48 -7.80
C ASP A 55 4.23 -9.18 -6.64
N CYS A 56 3.04 -8.71 -6.32
CA CYS A 56 2.25 -9.23 -5.21
C CYS A 56 0.76 -9.17 -5.51
N GLN A 57 -0.02 -9.68 -4.59
CA GLN A 57 -1.49 -9.70 -4.70
C GLN A 57 -2.09 -8.62 -3.80
N PRO A 58 -3.33 -8.18 -4.07
CA PRO A 58 -3.99 -7.22 -3.19
C PRO A 58 -4.01 -7.64 -1.73
N ALA A 59 -4.15 -8.92 -1.45
CA ALA A 59 -4.14 -9.42 -0.08
C ALA A 59 -2.81 -9.23 0.64
N ASP A 60 -1.74 -9.03 -0.10
CA ASP A 60 -0.43 -8.72 0.49
C ASP A 60 -0.34 -7.26 0.91
N ILE A 61 -1.22 -6.42 0.39
CA ILE A 61 -1.19 -4.96 0.61
C ILE A 61 -2.27 -4.55 1.60
N ILE A 62 -3.48 -5.10 1.49
CA ILE A 62 -4.60 -4.78 2.37
C ILE A 62 -5.25 -6.06 2.86
N GLU A 63 -5.75 -6.00 4.09
CA GLU A 63 -6.46 -7.14 4.67
C GLU A 63 -7.52 -6.64 5.65
N TYR A 64 -8.49 -7.49 5.92
CA TYR A 64 -9.47 -7.24 6.96
C TYR A 64 -9.04 -7.95 8.23
N LYS A 65 -9.08 -7.22 9.34
CA LYS A 65 -8.90 -7.79 10.66
C LYS A 65 -10.11 -7.46 11.50
N GLU A 66 -10.59 -8.43 12.23
CA GLU A 66 -11.68 -8.22 13.14
C GLU A 66 -11.18 -7.59 14.42
N GLY A 67 -12.02 -6.76 15.02
CA GLY A 67 -11.69 -6.12 16.27
C GLY A 67 -10.91 -4.83 16.10
N ASP A 68 -10.40 -4.36 17.23
CA ASP A 68 -9.72 -3.08 17.32
C ASP A 68 -8.21 -3.31 17.39
N VAL A 69 -7.45 -2.54 16.64
CA VAL A 69 -5.99 -2.66 16.62
C VAL A 69 -5.34 -2.18 17.91
N TYR A 70 -6.09 -1.50 18.76
CA TYR A 70 -5.54 -0.94 20.00
C TYR A 70 -5.53 -1.91 21.16
N GLU A 71 -5.95 -3.10 20.94
CA GLU A 71 -5.95 -4.07 22.00
C GLU A 71 -4.61 -4.64 22.29
#